data_d6c2a6fec845989b54d06ffb8e6d1a78
#
_entry.id   d6c2a6fec845989b54d06ffb8e6d1a78
#
_cell.length_a   1.000
_cell.length_b   1.000
_cell.length_c   1.000
_cell.angle_alpha   90.00
_cell.angle_beta   90.00
_cell.angle_gamma   90.00
#
_symmetry.space_group_name_H-M   'P 1'
#
loop_
_entity.id
_entity.type
_entity.pdbx_description
1 polymer ?
#
loop_
_entity_poly.entity_id
_entity_poly.type
_entity_poly.pdbx_seq_one_letter_code
_entity_poly.pdbx_strand_id
1 'polypeptide(L)'
;MKRRRLIAALAVSALALPALAEWQPSKPVRIVVPFAPGGQPDLVARTLAEPLARALGQPVLVENRPGAGGNVAAEAVAKGAPDGHTLLVATNGPFAVSPALSRSLPYDVERDFAFVTMVGSSPSLVAVHPSLGAATLSEVVAIAKARPGELNYASVGKGSVSQLSMALLSAETGIETVHVPYSGGVQAVAALLAGDVQLLSLVPTALIPHVAAGRIRIVAQTGATRSPLVPDVPTVAESGFPGFAAPVWMALVVPAKTPPEAVKRLHAELARIIRAPEMKERLWDRQWIDPIGSTPEEAARVVREETAKWARIGRTLGIALE
;
A
#
# COMPACT_ATOMS: atom_id res chain seq x y z
N MET A 1 -20.67 -72.10 48.02
CA MET A 1 -19.73 -71.66 46.94
C MET A 1 -20.22 -70.34 46.39
N LYS A 2 -19.61 -69.23 46.81
CA LYS A 2 -20.00 -67.91 46.40
C LYS A 2 -18.96 -67.34 45.38
N ARG A 3 -19.35 -67.19 44.12
CA ARG A 3 -18.51 -66.59 43.07
C ARG A 3 -18.54 -65.04 43.22
N ARG A 4 -17.41 -64.47 43.64
CA ARG A 4 -17.21 -63.01 43.60
C ARG A 4 -16.89 -62.62 42.17
N ARG A 5 -17.72 -61.81 41.56
CA ARG A 5 -17.44 -61.10 40.28
C ARG A 5 -16.68 -59.81 40.60
N LEU A 6 -15.39 -59.73 40.23
CA LEU A 6 -14.63 -58.45 40.16
C LEU A 6 -15.05 -57.72 38.89
N ILE A 7 -15.64 -56.56 39.06
CA ILE A 7 -15.86 -55.63 37.98
C ILE A 7 -14.64 -54.66 37.97
N ALA A 8 -13.76 -54.83 36.97
CA ALA A 8 -12.67 -53.90 36.74
C ALA A 8 -13.23 -52.67 36.00
N ALA A 9 -13.31 -51.53 36.68
CA ALA A 9 -13.65 -50.26 36.08
C ALA A 9 -12.39 -49.71 35.33
N LEU A 10 -12.38 -49.79 34.01
CA LEU A 10 -11.40 -49.07 33.19
C LEU A 10 -11.75 -47.55 33.25
N ALA A 11 -10.96 -46.79 33.98
CA ALA A 11 -10.97 -45.33 33.89
C ALA A 11 -10.27 -44.94 32.60
N VAL A 12 -11.06 -44.59 31.58
CA VAL A 12 -10.55 -43.94 30.36
C VAL A 12 -10.22 -42.49 30.71
N SER A 13 -8.96 -42.23 31.03
CA SER A 13 -8.43 -40.88 31.13
C SER A 13 -8.45 -40.27 29.74
N ALA A 14 -9.49 -39.48 29.43
CA ALA A 14 -9.49 -38.61 28.26
C ALA A 14 -8.33 -37.63 28.41
N LEU A 15 -7.22 -37.86 27.69
CA LEU A 15 -6.19 -36.86 27.47
C LEU A 15 -6.86 -35.69 26.76
N ALA A 16 -7.25 -34.67 27.51
CA ALA A 16 -7.61 -33.38 26.97
C ALA A 16 -6.34 -32.82 26.28
N LEU A 17 -6.26 -32.96 24.97
CA LEU A 17 -5.28 -32.22 24.18
C LEU A 17 -5.43 -30.74 24.59
N PRO A 18 -4.33 -30.06 24.98
CA PRO A 18 -4.43 -28.61 25.24
C PRO A 18 -4.99 -27.96 23.97
N ALA A 19 -6.20 -27.44 24.07
CA ALA A 19 -6.70 -26.53 23.04
C ALA A 19 -5.63 -25.44 22.95
N LEU A 20 -4.94 -25.33 21.81
CA LEU A 20 -4.02 -24.24 21.56
C LEU A 20 -4.81 -22.97 21.82
N ALA A 21 -4.51 -22.30 22.94
CA ALA A 21 -5.25 -21.13 23.37
C ALA A 21 -5.13 -20.10 22.23
N GLU A 22 -6.26 -19.81 21.61
CA GLU A 22 -6.33 -18.84 20.53
C GLU A 22 -5.80 -17.50 21.07
N TRP A 23 -4.80 -16.91 20.38
CA TRP A 23 -4.26 -15.64 20.81
C TRP A 23 -5.39 -14.59 20.90
N GLN A 24 -5.46 -13.91 22.02
CA GLN A 24 -6.39 -12.80 22.27
C GLN A 24 -5.58 -11.58 22.71
N PRO A 25 -5.85 -10.39 22.14
CA PRO A 25 -5.15 -9.19 22.57
C PRO A 25 -5.54 -8.82 24.01
N SER A 26 -4.55 -8.59 24.86
CA SER A 26 -4.73 -8.22 26.28
C SER A 26 -4.77 -6.71 26.51
N LYS A 27 -4.49 -5.91 25.46
CA LYS A 27 -4.43 -4.45 25.48
C LYS A 27 -4.80 -3.90 24.10
N PRO A 28 -5.00 -2.57 23.95
CA PRO A 28 -5.30 -1.98 22.66
C PRO A 28 -4.29 -2.36 21.57
N VAL A 29 -4.81 -2.64 20.37
CA VAL A 29 -4.03 -2.90 19.15
C VAL A 29 -3.78 -1.58 18.44
N ARG A 30 -2.59 -1.38 17.86
CA ARG A 30 -2.24 -0.19 17.11
C ARG A 30 -2.01 -0.52 15.64
N ILE A 31 -2.55 0.31 14.76
CA ILE A 31 -2.21 0.30 13.33
C ILE A 31 -1.37 1.54 13.06
N VAL A 32 -0.07 1.34 12.83
CA VAL A 32 0.86 2.41 12.47
C VAL A 32 0.72 2.71 10.98
N VAL A 33 0.61 3.99 10.65
CA VAL A 33 0.45 4.49 9.28
C VAL A 33 1.68 5.32 8.92
N PRO A 34 2.39 5.02 7.78
CA PRO A 34 3.68 5.65 7.45
C PRO A 34 3.57 7.06 6.88
N PHE A 35 2.37 7.65 6.82
CA PHE A 35 2.11 8.96 6.22
C PHE A 35 1.24 9.84 7.12
N ALA A 36 1.16 11.12 6.76
CA ALA A 36 0.32 12.10 7.46
C ALA A 36 -1.18 11.70 7.42
N PRO A 37 -1.96 12.13 8.42
CA PRO A 37 -3.40 11.92 8.44
C PRO A 37 -4.11 12.43 7.17
N GLY A 38 -5.21 11.75 6.78
CA GLY A 38 -6.04 12.11 5.63
C GLY A 38 -5.54 11.56 4.28
N GLY A 39 -4.35 10.95 4.22
CA GLY A 39 -3.89 10.19 3.05
C GLY A 39 -4.59 8.83 2.94
N GLN A 40 -4.53 8.22 1.74
CA GLN A 40 -5.19 6.92 1.49
C GLN A 40 -4.81 5.83 2.52
N PRO A 41 -3.53 5.64 2.94
CA PRO A 41 -3.18 4.66 3.97
C PRO A 41 -3.83 4.94 5.34
N ASP A 42 -4.01 6.20 5.72
CA ASP A 42 -4.68 6.60 6.95
C ASP A 42 -6.20 6.28 6.90
N LEU A 43 -6.83 6.62 5.78
CA LEU A 43 -8.25 6.33 5.56
C LEU A 43 -8.52 4.82 5.60
N VAL A 44 -7.66 4.02 4.99
CA VAL A 44 -7.73 2.54 5.03
C VAL A 44 -7.59 2.03 6.45
N ALA A 45 -6.57 2.47 7.18
CA ALA A 45 -6.36 2.03 8.56
C ALA A 45 -7.57 2.34 9.44
N ARG A 46 -8.15 3.54 9.33
CA ARG A 46 -9.37 3.93 10.08
C ARG A 46 -10.60 3.14 9.66
N THR A 47 -10.73 2.83 8.37
CA THR A 47 -11.83 2.00 7.86
C THR A 47 -11.79 0.58 8.43
N LEU A 48 -10.60 0.02 8.63
CA LEU A 48 -10.39 -1.32 9.20
C LEU A 48 -10.42 -1.33 10.73
N ALA A 49 -10.07 -0.22 11.39
CA ALA A 49 -9.90 -0.18 12.84
C ALA A 49 -11.16 -0.54 13.62
N GLU A 50 -12.31 0.02 13.26
CA GLU A 50 -13.58 -0.22 13.99
C GLU A 50 -14.05 -1.68 13.87
N PRO A 51 -14.18 -2.29 12.66
CA PRO A 51 -14.58 -3.68 12.55
C PRO A 51 -13.55 -4.64 13.17
N LEU A 52 -12.27 -4.32 13.11
CA LEU A 52 -11.22 -5.11 13.76
C LEU A 52 -11.32 -5.03 15.29
N ALA A 53 -11.62 -3.85 15.85
CA ALA A 53 -11.83 -3.68 17.28
C ALA A 53 -13.00 -4.55 17.79
N ARG A 54 -14.11 -4.58 17.04
CA ARG A 54 -15.24 -5.47 17.37
C ARG A 54 -14.87 -6.95 17.33
N ALA A 55 -14.08 -7.36 16.32
CA ALA A 55 -13.67 -8.74 16.15
C ALA A 55 -12.67 -9.22 17.24
N LEU A 56 -11.80 -8.32 17.69
CA LEU A 56 -10.76 -8.62 18.68
C LEU A 56 -11.21 -8.37 20.14
N GLY A 57 -12.32 -7.66 20.36
CA GLY A 57 -12.76 -7.27 21.69
C GLY A 57 -11.85 -6.26 22.40
N GLN A 58 -10.98 -5.57 21.66
CA GLN A 58 -10.04 -4.56 22.16
C GLN A 58 -10.06 -3.33 21.25
N PRO A 59 -9.82 -2.13 21.79
CA PRO A 59 -9.67 -0.91 20.97
C PRO A 59 -8.57 -1.07 19.92
N VAL A 60 -8.82 -0.56 18.71
CA VAL A 60 -7.82 -0.47 17.64
C VAL A 60 -7.55 1.01 17.37
N LEU A 61 -6.32 1.44 17.60
CA LEU A 61 -5.89 2.83 17.49
C LEU A 61 -5.07 3.02 16.22
N VAL A 62 -5.30 4.12 15.50
CA VAL A 62 -4.51 4.49 14.32
C VAL A 62 -3.48 5.54 14.73
N GLU A 63 -2.19 5.27 14.48
CA GLU A 63 -1.06 6.11 14.81
C GLU A 63 -0.30 6.50 13.54
N ASN A 64 -0.27 7.79 13.19
CA ASN A 64 0.48 8.28 12.03
C ASN A 64 1.93 8.58 12.40
N ARG A 65 2.89 7.98 11.66
CA ARG A 65 4.35 8.22 11.78
C ARG A 65 4.95 8.56 10.42
N PRO A 66 4.80 9.78 9.93
CA PRO A 66 5.36 10.18 8.65
C PRO A 66 6.88 10.35 8.73
N GLY A 67 7.56 10.25 7.59
CA GLY A 67 8.98 10.55 7.43
C GLY A 67 9.71 9.58 6.50
N ALA A 68 10.70 10.10 5.76
CA ALA A 68 11.58 9.36 4.85
C ALA A 68 10.81 8.40 3.90
N GLY A 69 9.73 8.87 3.26
CA GLY A 69 8.92 8.03 2.37
C GLY A 69 8.19 6.86 3.04
N GLY A 70 8.08 6.87 4.39
CA GLY A 70 7.48 5.81 5.20
C GLY A 70 8.49 4.93 5.94
N ASN A 71 9.79 5.08 5.67
CA ASN A 71 10.84 4.27 6.29
C ASN A 71 10.92 4.47 7.81
N VAL A 72 10.60 5.65 8.34
CA VAL A 72 10.56 5.94 9.79
C VAL A 72 9.54 5.03 10.51
N ALA A 73 8.35 4.86 9.94
CA ALA A 73 7.34 3.97 10.51
C ALA A 73 7.75 2.51 10.41
N ALA A 74 8.32 2.11 9.26
CA ALA A 74 8.80 0.74 9.04
C ALA A 74 9.88 0.37 10.06
N GLU A 75 10.89 1.23 10.24
CA GLU A 75 11.94 1.03 11.24
C GLU A 75 11.38 0.91 12.68
N ALA A 76 10.47 1.81 13.04
CA ALA A 76 9.88 1.81 14.38
C ALA A 76 9.11 0.51 14.68
N VAL A 77 8.40 -0.04 13.69
CA VAL A 77 7.65 -1.29 13.87
C VAL A 77 8.58 -2.51 13.80
N ALA A 78 9.59 -2.51 12.91
CA ALA A 78 10.60 -3.58 12.85
C ALA A 78 11.30 -3.80 14.20
N LYS A 79 11.58 -2.71 14.92
CA LYS A 79 12.22 -2.70 16.25
C LYS A 79 11.21 -2.79 17.41
N GLY A 80 9.93 -2.85 17.11
CA GLY A 80 8.85 -2.90 18.10
C GLY A 80 8.71 -4.25 18.80
N ALA A 81 7.87 -4.29 19.85
CA ALA A 81 7.57 -5.54 20.56
C ALA A 81 6.78 -6.49 19.63
N PRO A 82 7.23 -7.75 19.49
CA PRO A 82 6.59 -8.73 18.63
C PRO A 82 5.46 -9.48 19.36
N ASP A 83 4.51 -8.75 19.93
CA ASP A 83 3.45 -9.31 20.79
C ASP A 83 2.06 -9.36 20.10
N GLY A 84 2.00 -9.00 18.81
CA GLY A 84 0.75 -8.96 18.03
C GLY A 84 -0.10 -7.70 18.22
N HIS A 85 0.30 -6.75 19.09
CA HIS A 85 -0.48 -5.55 19.34
C HIS A 85 -0.07 -4.34 18.47
N THR A 86 0.88 -4.50 17.56
CA THR A 86 1.27 -3.44 16.63
C THR A 86 1.31 -3.97 15.21
N LEU A 87 0.45 -3.42 14.36
CA LEU A 87 0.47 -3.62 12.92
C LEU A 87 1.04 -2.37 12.23
N LEU A 88 1.56 -2.55 11.03
CA LEU A 88 1.96 -1.45 10.14
C LEU A 88 1.21 -1.57 8.82
N VAL A 89 0.72 -0.45 8.31
CA VAL A 89 0.31 -0.36 6.90
C VAL A 89 1.55 -0.31 6.04
N ALA A 90 1.89 -1.44 5.44
CA ALA A 90 2.98 -1.56 4.47
C ALA A 90 2.53 -1.02 3.11
N THR A 91 3.40 -0.25 2.45
CA THR A 91 3.16 0.33 1.12
C THR A 91 4.37 0.13 0.22
N ASN A 92 4.22 0.38 -1.08
CA ASN A 92 5.30 0.22 -2.06
C ASN A 92 6.62 0.89 -1.65
N GLY A 93 6.57 2.14 -1.15
CA GLY A 93 7.77 2.92 -0.80
C GLY A 93 8.71 2.15 0.13
N PRO A 94 8.34 1.98 1.42
CA PRO A 94 9.20 1.33 2.39
C PRO A 94 9.34 -0.19 2.20
N PHE A 95 8.43 -0.86 1.48
CA PHE A 95 8.42 -2.32 1.39
C PHE A 95 8.88 -2.91 0.05
N ALA A 96 8.98 -2.11 -1.01
CA ALA A 96 9.45 -2.59 -2.30
C ALA A 96 10.49 -1.65 -2.93
N VAL A 97 10.25 -0.34 -2.89
CA VAL A 97 11.10 0.66 -3.54
C VAL A 97 12.39 0.89 -2.76
N SER A 98 12.28 1.24 -1.47
CA SER A 98 13.46 1.49 -0.64
C SER A 98 14.36 0.24 -0.54
N PRO A 99 13.84 -0.98 -0.32
CA PRO A 99 14.66 -2.20 -0.38
C PRO A 99 15.36 -2.43 -1.71
N ALA A 100 14.74 -2.02 -2.81
CA ALA A 100 15.28 -2.21 -4.15
C ALA A 100 16.37 -1.19 -4.54
N LEU A 101 16.27 0.04 -4.04
CA LEU A 101 17.02 1.19 -4.55
C LEU A 101 17.93 1.86 -3.52
N SER A 102 17.70 1.67 -2.21
CA SER A 102 18.55 2.27 -1.17
C SER A 102 19.80 1.44 -0.91
N ARG A 103 20.93 2.13 -0.69
CA ARG A 103 22.19 1.48 -0.35
C ARG A 103 22.22 0.90 1.07
N SER A 104 21.44 1.49 1.97
CA SER A 104 21.34 1.05 3.36
C SER A 104 19.96 1.38 3.90
N LEU A 105 19.33 0.41 4.56
CA LEU A 105 18.07 0.59 5.28
C LEU A 105 18.24 0.12 6.73
N PRO A 106 17.58 0.77 7.69
CA PRO A 106 17.65 0.38 9.10
C PRO A 106 16.79 -0.85 9.43
N TYR A 107 16.18 -1.48 8.44
CA TYR A 107 15.38 -2.70 8.53
C TYR A 107 15.53 -3.55 7.26
N ASP A 108 15.11 -4.80 7.35
CA ASP A 108 15.02 -5.77 6.25
C ASP A 108 13.59 -6.31 6.18
N VAL A 109 12.96 -6.21 5.01
CA VAL A 109 11.53 -6.54 4.85
C VAL A 109 11.25 -8.02 5.11
N GLU A 110 12.12 -8.92 4.66
CA GLU A 110 11.91 -10.37 4.82
C GLU A 110 12.28 -10.88 6.21
N ARG A 111 13.30 -10.28 6.83
CA ARG A 111 13.80 -10.67 8.14
C ARG A 111 12.99 -10.09 9.29
N ASP A 112 12.56 -8.83 9.17
CA ASP A 112 12.05 -8.06 10.30
C ASP A 112 10.52 -7.97 10.35
N PHE A 113 9.80 -8.47 9.31
CA PHE A 113 8.34 -8.44 9.26
C PHE A 113 7.71 -9.79 8.94
N ALA A 114 6.55 -10.04 9.53
CA ALA A 114 5.61 -11.08 9.13
C ALA A 114 4.40 -10.41 8.45
N PHE A 115 4.06 -10.89 7.26
CA PHE A 115 2.88 -10.42 6.55
C PHE A 115 1.60 -10.98 7.19
N VAL A 116 0.57 -10.15 7.26
CA VAL A 116 -0.75 -10.56 7.75
C VAL A 116 -1.73 -10.73 6.57
N THR A 117 -1.82 -9.71 5.71
CA THR A 117 -2.67 -9.76 4.50
C THR A 117 -2.37 -8.59 3.57
N MET A 118 -2.56 -8.77 2.27
CA MET A 118 -2.72 -7.66 1.33
C MET A 118 -4.11 -7.06 1.51
N VAL A 119 -4.18 -5.79 1.84
CA VAL A 119 -5.49 -5.10 1.98
C VAL A 119 -6.12 -4.91 0.62
N GLY A 120 -5.37 -4.37 -0.31
CA GLY A 120 -5.83 -4.11 -1.66
C GLY A 120 -4.84 -3.27 -2.48
N SER A 121 -5.25 -2.94 -3.69
CA SER A 121 -4.49 -2.11 -4.62
C SER A 121 -5.35 -1.03 -5.26
N SER A 122 -4.68 0.02 -5.76
CA SER A 122 -5.30 1.15 -6.45
C SER A 122 -4.40 1.58 -7.61
N PRO A 123 -4.94 1.96 -8.78
CA PRO A 123 -4.13 2.65 -9.77
C PRO A 123 -3.77 4.03 -9.24
N SER A 124 -2.65 4.59 -9.68
CA SER A 124 -2.47 6.04 -9.67
C SER A 124 -3.00 6.63 -10.98
N LEU A 125 -3.42 7.89 -10.93
CA LEU A 125 -3.84 8.64 -12.10
C LEU A 125 -2.75 9.66 -12.45
N VAL A 126 -2.37 9.73 -13.72
CA VAL A 126 -1.48 10.77 -14.23
C VAL A 126 -2.32 11.98 -14.54
N ALA A 127 -2.16 13.00 -13.70
CA ALA A 127 -2.87 14.28 -13.79
C ALA A 127 -1.98 15.37 -14.39
N VAL A 128 -2.60 16.28 -15.14
CA VAL A 128 -1.94 17.45 -15.72
C VAL A 128 -2.67 18.72 -15.36
N HIS A 129 -1.93 19.83 -15.21
CA HIS A 129 -2.52 21.16 -15.12
C HIS A 129 -3.08 21.59 -16.48
N PRO A 130 -4.27 22.22 -16.55
CA PRO A 130 -4.91 22.60 -17.82
C PRO A 130 -4.05 23.53 -18.70
N SER A 131 -3.19 24.37 -18.12
CA SER A 131 -2.28 25.24 -18.85
C SER A 131 -1.29 24.51 -19.76
N LEU A 132 -1.08 23.21 -19.54
CA LEU A 132 -0.24 22.40 -20.43
C LEU A 132 -0.87 22.20 -21.81
N GLY A 133 -2.20 22.35 -21.93
CA GLY A 133 -2.93 22.18 -23.18
C GLY A 133 -3.05 20.73 -23.67
N ALA A 134 -2.65 19.74 -22.87
CA ALA A 134 -2.71 18.32 -23.22
C ALA A 134 -4.00 17.67 -22.73
N ALA A 135 -4.61 16.83 -23.56
CA ALA A 135 -5.78 16.03 -23.26
C ALA A 135 -5.47 14.53 -23.14
N THR A 136 -4.35 14.09 -23.69
CA THR A 136 -3.91 12.68 -23.75
C THR A 136 -2.47 12.54 -23.27
N LEU A 137 -2.08 11.31 -22.88
CA LEU A 137 -0.69 11.04 -22.54
C LEU A 137 0.26 11.28 -23.71
N SER A 138 -0.17 10.95 -24.93
CA SER A 138 0.63 11.18 -26.15
C SER A 138 0.94 12.66 -26.38
N GLU A 139 -0.03 13.55 -26.12
CA GLU A 139 0.17 15.00 -26.19
C GLU A 139 1.13 15.49 -25.10
N VAL A 140 1.02 14.97 -23.86
CA VAL A 140 1.99 15.26 -22.79
C VAL A 140 3.40 14.89 -23.22
N VAL A 141 3.56 13.69 -23.79
CA VAL A 141 4.86 13.21 -24.27
C VAL A 141 5.41 14.08 -25.39
N ALA A 142 4.56 14.48 -26.33
CA ALA A 142 4.97 15.39 -27.44
C ALA A 142 5.44 16.76 -26.91
N ILE A 143 4.70 17.35 -25.97
CA ILE A 143 5.06 18.64 -25.34
C ILE A 143 6.37 18.52 -24.57
N ALA A 144 6.52 17.45 -23.75
CA ALA A 144 7.72 17.24 -22.95
C ALA A 144 8.98 17.00 -23.82
N LYS A 145 8.84 16.29 -24.95
CA LYS A 145 9.94 16.12 -25.93
C LYS A 145 10.32 17.43 -26.64
N ALA A 146 9.36 18.31 -26.86
CA ALA A 146 9.63 19.63 -27.45
C ALA A 146 10.28 20.61 -26.45
N ARG A 147 10.20 20.32 -25.13
CA ARG A 147 10.69 21.18 -24.04
C ARG A 147 11.41 20.31 -22.98
N PRO A 148 12.58 19.72 -23.30
CA PRO A 148 13.29 18.84 -22.38
C PRO A 148 13.65 19.57 -21.08
N GLY A 149 13.34 18.97 -19.92
CA GLY A 149 13.65 19.53 -18.60
C GLY A 149 12.79 20.74 -18.16
N GLU A 150 11.81 21.18 -18.94
CA GLU A 150 10.95 22.32 -18.56
C GLU A 150 9.72 21.89 -17.74
N LEU A 151 9.23 20.66 -17.93
CA LEU A 151 8.05 20.19 -17.20
C LEU A 151 8.43 19.67 -15.81
N ASN A 152 7.78 20.24 -14.80
CA ASN A 152 7.91 19.79 -13.42
C ASN A 152 6.83 18.77 -13.06
N TYR A 153 7.19 17.74 -12.29
CA TYR A 153 6.22 16.85 -11.69
C TYR A 153 6.34 16.79 -10.17
N ALA A 154 5.18 16.81 -9.51
CA ALA A 154 5.11 16.65 -8.06
C ALA A 154 5.16 15.18 -7.63
N SER A 155 5.64 14.94 -6.41
CA SER A 155 5.49 13.67 -5.71
C SER A 155 5.22 13.88 -4.22
N VAL A 156 4.84 12.80 -3.52
CA VAL A 156 4.67 12.80 -2.06
C VAL A 156 5.99 12.52 -1.32
N GLY A 157 7.11 12.76 -1.98
CA GLY A 157 8.45 12.64 -1.41
C GLY A 157 9.36 11.69 -2.21
N LYS A 158 10.66 11.76 -1.94
CA LYS A 158 11.67 10.89 -2.54
C LYS A 158 11.40 9.42 -2.16
N GLY A 159 11.57 8.50 -3.11
CA GLY A 159 11.31 7.08 -2.92
C GLY A 159 9.84 6.67 -2.90
N SER A 160 8.92 7.62 -3.06
CA SER A 160 7.49 7.32 -3.15
C SER A 160 7.10 6.74 -4.51
N VAL A 161 6.01 5.96 -4.56
CA VAL A 161 5.47 5.44 -5.84
C VAL A 161 5.10 6.59 -6.78
N SER A 162 4.63 7.72 -6.28
CA SER A 162 4.31 8.89 -7.12
C SER A 162 5.54 9.45 -7.83
N GLN A 163 6.71 9.47 -7.18
CA GLN A 163 7.97 9.81 -7.84
C GLN A 163 8.34 8.76 -8.88
N LEU A 164 8.35 7.49 -8.48
CA LEU A 164 8.91 6.43 -9.31
C LEU A 164 8.03 6.05 -10.50
N SER A 165 6.71 6.15 -10.37
CA SER A 165 5.82 5.98 -11.51
C SER A 165 6.04 7.06 -12.58
N MET A 166 6.33 8.30 -12.17
CA MET A 166 6.69 9.37 -13.09
C MET A 166 8.10 9.20 -13.67
N ALA A 167 9.08 8.76 -12.87
CA ALA A 167 10.41 8.44 -13.37
C ALA A 167 10.39 7.29 -14.37
N LEU A 168 9.61 6.23 -14.08
CA LEU A 168 9.38 5.13 -15.02
C LEU A 168 8.70 5.63 -16.30
N LEU A 169 7.66 6.47 -16.16
CA LEU A 169 6.98 7.06 -17.31
C LEU A 169 7.97 7.88 -18.16
N SER A 170 8.80 8.70 -17.54
CA SER A 170 9.81 9.49 -18.23
C SER A 170 10.79 8.63 -19.02
N ALA A 171 11.25 7.54 -18.43
CA ALA A 171 12.17 6.62 -19.08
C ALA A 171 11.54 5.85 -20.24
N GLU A 172 10.33 5.29 -20.04
CA GLU A 172 9.61 4.54 -21.08
C GLU A 172 9.21 5.42 -22.26
N THR A 173 8.93 6.70 -22.00
CA THR A 173 8.51 7.66 -23.05
C THR A 173 9.67 8.44 -23.66
N GLY A 174 10.85 8.42 -23.01
CA GLY A 174 12.01 9.21 -23.41
C GLY A 174 11.84 10.71 -23.22
N ILE A 175 11.06 11.14 -22.20
CA ILE A 175 10.90 12.56 -21.84
C ILE A 175 11.81 12.93 -20.67
N GLU A 176 12.25 14.20 -20.64
CA GLU A 176 12.97 14.74 -19.50
C GLU A 176 12.05 15.65 -18.69
N THR A 177 11.87 15.30 -17.40
CA THR A 177 11.02 16.06 -16.47
C THR A 177 11.73 16.28 -15.14
N VAL A 178 11.41 17.37 -14.45
CA VAL A 178 12.05 17.77 -13.18
C VAL A 178 11.19 17.34 -12.00
N HIS A 179 11.78 16.59 -11.07
CA HIS A 179 11.10 16.14 -9.86
C HIS A 179 11.07 17.22 -8.78
N VAL A 180 9.85 17.52 -8.28
CA VAL A 180 9.61 18.43 -7.15
C VAL A 180 8.94 17.64 -6.01
N PRO A 181 9.69 17.27 -4.94
CA PRO A 181 9.14 16.52 -3.82
C PRO A 181 8.35 17.42 -2.86
N TYR A 182 7.19 16.92 -2.41
CA TYR A 182 6.36 17.51 -1.35
C TYR A 182 6.24 16.56 -0.16
N SER A 183 5.83 17.07 1.00
CA SER A 183 5.69 16.28 2.24
C SER A 183 4.46 15.36 2.26
N GLY A 184 3.56 15.47 1.26
CA GLY A 184 2.37 14.64 1.17
C GLY A 184 1.45 15.01 -0.01
N GLY A 185 0.36 14.23 -0.17
CA GLY A 185 -0.56 14.37 -1.30
C GLY A 185 -1.27 15.72 -1.35
N VAL A 186 -1.64 16.27 -0.21
CA VAL A 186 -2.35 17.57 -0.14
C VAL A 186 -1.49 18.68 -0.73
N GLN A 187 -0.21 18.76 -0.35
CA GLN A 187 0.72 19.77 -0.86
C GLN A 187 1.04 19.55 -2.35
N ALA A 188 1.23 18.30 -2.77
CA ALA A 188 1.48 17.98 -4.17
C ALA A 188 0.29 18.33 -5.07
N VAL A 189 -0.94 18.09 -4.64
CA VAL A 189 -2.16 18.49 -5.34
C VAL A 189 -2.31 20.01 -5.38
N ALA A 190 -2.04 20.71 -4.26
CA ALA A 190 -2.09 22.16 -4.22
C ALA A 190 -1.12 22.80 -5.22
N ALA A 191 0.10 22.29 -5.34
CA ALA A 191 1.09 22.74 -6.29
C ALA A 191 0.65 22.51 -7.76
N LEU A 192 0.02 21.34 -8.05
CA LEU A 192 -0.55 21.08 -9.37
C LEU A 192 -1.68 22.07 -9.69
N LEU A 193 -2.56 22.33 -8.72
CA LEU A 193 -3.69 23.26 -8.88
C LEU A 193 -3.27 24.71 -9.06
N ALA A 194 -2.12 25.09 -8.49
CA ALA A 194 -1.51 26.42 -8.64
C ALA A 194 -0.75 26.57 -9.97
N GLY A 195 -0.42 25.46 -10.65
CA GLY A 195 0.42 25.45 -11.85
C GLY A 195 1.92 25.51 -11.57
N ASP A 196 2.34 25.41 -10.30
CA ASP A 196 3.76 25.35 -9.90
C ASP A 196 4.44 24.11 -10.48
N VAL A 197 3.68 23.04 -10.66
CA VAL A 197 4.06 21.83 -11.40
C VAL A 197 3.02 21.51 -12.45
N GLN A 198 3.44 20.87 -13.55
CA GLN A 198 2.56 20.54 -14.66
C GLN A 198 1.99 19.15 -14.60
N LEU A 199 2.66 18.23 -13.86
CA LEU A 199 2.37 16.80 -13.82
C LEU A 199 2.31 16.30 -12.39
N LEU A 200 1.46 15.30 -12.15
CA LEU A 200 1.40 14.57 -10.88
C LEU A 200 0.85 13.16 -11.13
N SER A 201 1.49 12.13 -10.57
CA SER A 201 0.91 10.80 -10.49
C SER A 201 0.50 10.52 -9.04
N LEU A 202 -0.81 10.35 -8.80
CA LEU A 202 -1.33 10.14 -7.44
C LEU A 202 -2.62 9.31 -7.46
N VAL A 203 -2.99 8.79 -6.29
CA VAL A 203 -4.20 7.99 -6.10
C VAL A 203 -5.47 8.79 -6.41
N PRO A 204 -6.53 8.14 -6.92
CA PRO A 204 -7.74 8.82 -7.38
C PRO A 204 -8.42 9.69 -6.34
N THR A 205 -8.47 9.25 -5.08
CA THR A 205 -9.12 9.99 -3.98
C THR A 205 -8.65 11.44 -3.84
N ALA A 206 -7.38 11.70 -4.15
CA ALA A 206 -6.81 13.04 -4.07
C ALA A 206 -7.08 13.90 -5.32
N LEU A 207 -7.39 13.30 -6.45
CA LEU A 207 -7.47 13.99 -7.76
C LEU A 207 -8.89 14.17 -8.27
N ILE A 208 -9.76 13.17 -8.12
CA ILE A 208 -11.11 13.15 -8.70
C ILE A 208 -11.96 14.38 -8.35
N PRO A 209 -11.97 14.90 -7.10
CA PRO A 209 -12.72 16.11 -6.79
C PRO A 209 -12.32 17.34 -7.64
N HIS A 210 -11.06 17.40 -8.05
CA HIS A 210 -10.53 18.50 -8.85
C HIS A 210 -10.75 18.30 -10.35
N VAL A 211 -10.87 17.05 -10.81
CA VAL A 211 -11.25 16.71 -12.19
C VAL A 211 -12.69 17.15 -12.46
N ALA A 212 -13.62 16.80 -11.57
CA ALA A 212 -15.02 17.19 -11.68
C ALA A 212 -15.20 18.73 -11.73
N ALA A 213 -14.32 19.47 -11.05
CA ALA A 213 -14.29 20.93 -11.07
C ALA A 213 -13.54 21.53 -12.28
N GLY A 214 -13.04 20.70 -13.21
CA GLY A 214 -12.27 21.14 -14.40
C GLY A 214 -10.90 21.76 -14.09
N ARG A 215 -10.40 21.62 -12.85
CA ARG A 215 -9.16 22.25 -12.39
C ARG A 215 -7.90 21.47 -12.76
N ILE A 216 -8.02 20.19 -13.01
CA ILE A 216 -6.97 19.29 -13.52
C ILE A 216 -7.57 18.35 -14.55
N ARG A 217 -6.74 17.73 -15.36
CA ARG A 217 -7.14 16.69 -16.31
C ARG A 217 -6.38 15.41 -16.03
N ILE A 218 -7.04 14.25 -16.15
CA ILE A 218 -6.40 12.95 -16.11
C ILE A 218 -6.11 12.50 -17.54
N VAL A 219 -4.88 12.08 -17.79
CA VAL A 219 -4.42 11.65 -19.14
C VAL A 219 -4.10 10.17 -19.24
N ALA A 220 -3.86 9.49 -18.10
CA ALA A 220 -3.64 8.05 -18.06
C ALA A 220 -3.83 7.51 -16.63
N GLN A 221 -3.94 6.18 -16.49
CA GLN A 221 -3.86 5.48 -15.23
C GLN A 221 -2.72 4.46 -15.25
N THR A 222 -2.08 4.25 -14.08
CA THR A 222 -0.85 3.43 -13.97
C THR A 222 -1.10 1.95 -13.70
N GLY A 223 -2.36 1.52 -13.64
CA GLY A 223 -2.72 0.11 -13.48
C GLY A 223 -2.34 -0.73 -14.69
N ALA A 224 -2.20 -2.04 -14.50
CA ALA A 224 -2.01 -2.99 -15.61
C ALA A 224 -3.27 -3.09 -16.50
N THR A 225 -4.44 -2.85 -15.91
CA THR A 225 -5.75 -2.79 -16.59
C THR A 225 -6.48 -1.54 -16.16
N ARG A 226 -7.50 -1.13 -16.91
CA ARG A 226 -8.33 0.01 -16.54
C ARG A 226 -9.10 -0.26 -15.25
N SER A 227 -9.10 0.73 -14.36
CA SER A 227 -10.01 0.73 -13.22
C SER A 227 -11.45 0.93 -13.71
N PRO A 228 -12.41 0.11 -13.26
CA PRO A 228 -13.83 0.31 -13.57
C PRO A 228 -14.40 1.65 -13.08
N LEU A 229 -13.72 2.32 -12.17
CA LEU A 229 -14.14 3.63 -11.66
C LEU A 229 -13.75 4.80 -12.58
N VAL A 230 -12.79 4.60 -13.48
CA VAL A 230 -12.40 5.55 -14.55
C VAL A 230 -12.23 4.80 -15.89
N PRO A 231 -13.29 4.17 -16.39
CA PRO A 231 -13.23 3.27 -17.55
C PRO A 231 -12.79 4.00 -18.84
N ASP A 232 -13.05 5.29 -18.90
CA ASP A 232 -12.72 6.13 -20.08
C ASP A 232 -11.25 6.59 -20.08
N VAL A 233 -10.54 6.47 -18.94
CA VAL A 233 -9.13 6.84 -18.85
C VAL A 233 -8.28 5.63 -19.29
N PRO A 234 -7.48 5.75 -20.38
CA PRO A 234 -6.61 4.66 -20.80
C PRO A 234 -5.50 4.39 -19.78
N THR A 235 -5.00 3.17 -19.73
CA THR A 235 -3.74 2.88 -19.01
C THR A 235 -2.56 3.47 -19.78
N VAL A 236 -1.42 3.65 -19.09
CA VAL A 236 -0.17 4.01 -19.75
C VAL A 236 0.21 2.95 -20.78
N ALA A 237 -0.02 1.66 -20.46
CA ALA A 237 0.23 0.56 -21.40
C ALA A 237 -0.60 0.68 -22.69
N GLU A 238 -1.90 0.99 -22.59
CA GLU A 238 -2.78 1.23 -23.74
C GLU A 238 -2.43 2.50 -24.51
N SER A 239 -1.74 3.45 -23.88
CA SER A 239 -1.29 4.70 -24.49
C SER A 239 0.02 4.57 -25.29
N GLY A 240 0.47 3.34 -25.57
CA GLY A 240 1.65 3.06 -26.40
C GLY A 240 2.88 2.57 -25.64
N PHE A 241 2.78 2.27 -24.34
CA PHE A 241 3.88 1.82 -23.51
C PHE A 241 3.58 0.44 -22.87
N PRO A 242 3.57 -0.63 -23.69
CA PRO A 242 3.13 -1.96 -23.25
C PRO A 242 4.01 -2.49 -22.12
N GLY A 243 3.37 -3.12 -21.11
CA GLY A 243 4.06 -3.64 -19.93
C GLY A 243 4.23 -2.63 -18.80
N PHE A 244 3.88 -1.36 -19.01
CA PHE A 244 3.86 -0.39 -17.91
C PHE A 244 2.80 -0.76 -16.88
N ALA A 245 3.23 -0.92 -15.61
CA ALA A 245 2.32 -1.06 -14.47
C ALA A 245 3.01 -0.57 -13.20
N ALA A 246 2.40 0.39 -12.53
CA ALA A 246 2.87 0.95 -11.25
C ALA A 246 1.68 1.19 -10.30
N PRO A 247 0.92 0.14 -9.91
CA PRO A 247 -0.18 0.29 -8.97
C PRO A 247 0.35 0.61 -7.56
N VAL A 248 -0.44 1.33 -6.78
CA VAL A 248 -0.23 1.48 -5.34
C VAL A 248 -0.93 0.32 -4.65
N TRP A 249 -0.24 -0.37 -3.76
CA TRP A 249 -0.81 -1.43 -2.94
C TRP A 249 -0.57 -1.15 -1.45
N MET A 250 -1.40 -1.77 -0.64
CA MET A 250 -1.29 -1.74 0.82
C MET A 250 -1.43 -3.13 1.40
N ALA A 251 -0.55 -3.46 2.33
CA ALA A 251 -0.62 -4.68 3.13
C ALA A 251 -0.59 -4.33 4.62
N LEU A 252 -0.98 -5.27 5.47
CA LEU A 252 -0.76 -5.21 6.90
C LEU A 252 0.32 -6.20 7.28
N VAL A 253 1.27 -5.73 8.07
CA VAL A 253 2.40 -6.51 8.57
C VAL A 253 2.56 -6.29 10.08
N VAL A 254 3.25 -7.22 10.73
CA VAL A 254 3.66 -7.17 12.14
C VAL A 254 5.17 -7.45 12.24
N PRO A 255 5.83 -7.20 13.38
CA PRO A 255 7.22 -7.63 13.59
C PRO A 255 7.38 -9.14 13.36
N ALA A 256 8.49 -9.58 12.74
CA ALA A 256 8.71 -10.96 12.29
C ALA A 256 8.58 -12.02 13.42
N LYS A 257 8.96 -11.65 14.66
CA LYS A 257 8.92 -12.56 15.82
C LYS A 257 7.55 -12.59 16.52
N THR A 258 6.52 -12.01 15.92
CA THR A 258 5.13 -12.09 16.45
C THR A 258 4.69 -13.55 16.48
N PRO A 259 4.07 -14.02 17.59
CA PRO A 259 3.60 -15.40 17.71
C PRO A 259 2.73 -15.81 16.51
N PRO A 260 2.95 -17.01 15.94
CA PRO A 260 2.19 -17.46 14.76
C PRO A 260 0.67 -17.46 14.97
N GLU A 261 0.20 -17.77 16.17
CA GLU A 261 -1.21 -17.75 16.55
C GLU A 261 -1.80 -16.32 16.52
N ALA A 262 -0.98 -15.30 16.86
CA ALA A 262 -1.40 -13.90 16.74
C ALA A 262 -1.52 -13.50 15.26
N VAL A 263 -0.55 -13.86 14.43
CA VAL A 263 -0.60 -13.61 12.97
C VAL A 263 -1.80 -14.29 12.36
N LYS A 264 -2.05 -15.57 12.70
CA LYS A 264 -3.19 -16.34 12.22
C LYS A 264 -4.52 -15.70 12.60
N ARG A 265 -4.68 -15.26 13.85
CA ARG A 265 -5.91 -14.59 14.31
C ARG A 265 -6.12 -13.27 13.60
N LEU A 266 -5.09 -12.41 13.54
CA LEU A 266 -5.14 -11.13 12.86
C LEU A 266 -5.48 -11.30 11.38
N HIS A 267 -4.85 -12.27 10.70
CA HIS A 267 -5.15 -12.60 9.31
C HIS A 267 -6.60 -13.04 9.12
N ALA A 268 -7.08 -13.98 9.90
CA ALA A 268 -8.43 -14.50 9.76
C ALA A 268 -9.48 -13.39 9.87
N GLU A 269 -9.35 -12.51 10.87
CA GLU A 269 -10.30 -11.41 11.06
C GLU A 269 -10.17 -10.33 9.98
N LEU A 270 -8.95 -9.91 9.64
CA LEU A 270 -8.73 -8.89 8.62
C LEU A 270 -9.17 -9.37 7.23
N ALA A 271 -8.83 -10.61 6.84
CA ALA A 271 -9.26 -11.15 5.55
C ALA A 271 -10.79 -11.24 5.46
N ARG A 272 -11.46 -11.67 6.55
CA ARG A 272 -12.91 -11.69 6.63
C ARG A 272 -13.51 -10.28 6.51
N ILE A 273 -12.95 -9.31 7.23
CA ILE A 273 -13.40 -7.90 7.20
C ILE A 273 -13.21 -7.31 5.80
N ILE A 274 -12.03 -7.47 5.20
CA ILE A 274 -11.69 -6.87 3.89
C ILE A 274 -12.58 -7.43 2.77
N ARG A 275 -12.90 -8.74 2.83
CA ARG A 275 -13.74 -9.42 1.83
C ARG A 275 -15.24 -9.23 2.04
N ALA A 276 -15.66 -8.63 3.14
CA ALA A 276 -17.07 -8.41 3.44
C ALA A 276 -17.70 -7.43 2.40
N PRO A 277 -18.96 -7.67 1.95
CA PRO A 277 -19.60 -6.83 0.93
C PRO A 277 -19.63 -5.34 1.28
N GLU A 278 -19.89 -5.00 2.55
CA GLU A 278 -19.91 -3.63 3.04
C GLU A 278 -18.51 -2.96 2.96
N MET A 279 -17.45 -3.75 2.97
CA MET A 279 -16.09 -3.23 2.84
C MET A 279 -15.76 -2.88 1.39
N LYS A 280 -16.40 -3.54 0.42
CA LYS A 280 -16.30 -3.18 -0.99
C LYS A 280 -16.75 -1.73 -1.21
N GLU A 281 -17.89 -1.32 -0.68
CA GLU A 281 -18.33 0.08 -0.75
C GLU A 281 -17.33 1.03 -0.08
N ARG A 282 -16.86 0.69 1.12
CA ARG A 282 -15.97 1.54 1.89
C ARG A 282 -14.57 1.69 1.27
N LEU A 283 -13.99 0.63 0.72
CA LEU A 283 -12.66 0.64 0.13
C LEU A 283 -12.70 0.97 -1.38
N TRP A 284 -13.58 0.32 -2.13
CA TRP A 284 -13.67 0.51 -3.57
C TRP A 284 -14.34 1.84 -3.94
N ASP A 285 -15.60 2.02 -3.58
CA ASP A 285 -16.37 3.19 -4.05
C ASP A 285 -15.87 4.50 -3.44
N ARG A 286 -15.41 4.48 -2.18
CA ARG A 286 -14.97 5.70 -1.47
C ARG A 286 -13.47 5.94 -1.51
N GLN A 287 -12.65 4.91 -1.59
CA GLN A 287 -11.19 5.04 -1.48
C GLN A 287 -10.44 4.51 -2.71
N TRP A 288 -11.13 3.97 -3.70
CA TRP A 288 -10.54 3.48 -4.95
C TRP A 288 -9.53 2.35 -4.73
N ILE A 289 -9.78 1.54 -3.74
CA ILE A 289 -8.96 0.37 -3.42
C ILE A 289 -9.74 -0.87 -3.80
N ASP A 290 -9.20 -1.67 -4.69
CA ASP A 290 -9.69 -3.02 -4.96
C ASP A 290 -9.34 -3.93 -3.79
N PRO A 291 -10.33 -4.34 -2.95
CA PRO A 291 -10.07 -5.12 -1.76
C PRO A 291 -9.65 -6.55 -2.11
N ILE A 292 -8.54 -7.01 -1.53
CA ILE A 292 -7.96 -8.34 -1.82
C ILE A 292 -8.15 -9.29 -0.63
N GLY A 293 -7.63 -8.95 0.54
CA GLY A 293 -7.66 -9.82 1.72
C GLY A 293 -6.92 -11.14 1.48
N SER A 294 -5.72 -11.09 0.91
CA SER A 294 -4.92 -12.25 0.52
C SER A 294 -4.44 -13.08 1.70
N THR A 295 -3.88 -14.28 1.44
CA THR A 295 -3.08 -14.99 2.44
C THR A 295 -1.79 -14.23 2.76
N PRO A 296 -1.14 -14.51 3.91
CA PRO A 296 0.17 -13.94 4.25
C PRO A 296 1.25 -14.25 3.20
N GLU A 297 1.26 -15.46 2.67
CA GLU A 297 2.21 -15.94 1.67
C GLU A 297 2.05 -15.22 0.34
N GLU A 298 0.79 -14.99 -0.09
CA GLU A 298 0.48 -14.21 -1.29
C GLU A 298 0.92 -12.76 -1.13
N ALA A 299 0.67 -12.14 0.03
CA ALA A 299 1.13 -10.78 0.31
C ALA A 299 2.66 -10.66 0.24
N ALA A 300 3.38 -11.59 0.88
CA ALA A 300 4.83 -11.64 0.84
C ALA A 300 5.37 -11.86 -0.59
N ARG A 301 4.71 -12.72 -1.38
CA ARG A 301 5.08 -12.96 -2.77
C ARG A 301 4.95 -11.69 -3.62
N VAL A 302 3.83 -10.99 -3.53
CA VAL A 302 3.59 -9.73 -4.26
C VAL A 302 4.68 -8.70 -3.92
N VAL A 303 5.04 -8.55 -2.64
CA VAL A 303 6.07 -7.60 -2.23
C VAL A 303 7.45 -7.98 -2.78
N ARG A 304 7.82 -9.26 -2.79
CA ARG A 304 9.08 -9.72 -3.41
C ARG A 304 9.11 -9.44 -4.91
N GLU A 305 8.02 -9.74 -5.63
CA GLU A 305 7.90 -9.47 -7.06
C GLU A 305 8.02 -7.97 -7.38
N GLU A 306 7.37 -7.12 -6.58
CA GLU A 306 7.48 -5.67 -6.68
C GLU A 306 8.91 -5.18 -6.40
N THR A 307 9.57 -5.70 -5.35
CA THR A 307 10.96 -5.35 -5.04
C THR A 307 11.89 -5.72 -6.19
N ALA A 308 11.75 -6.92 -6.75
CA ALA A 308 12.54 -7.36 -7.91
C ALA A 308 12.28 -6.49 -9.16
N LYS A 309 11.03 -6.09 -9.38
CA LYS A 309 10.65 -5.16 -10.46
C LYS A 309 11.35 -3.81 -10.28
N TRP A 310 11.26 -3.19 -9.12
CA TRP A 310 11.89 -1.89 -8.85
C TRP A 310 13.41 -1.95 -8.89
N ALA A 311 14.03 -3.06 -8.44
CA ALA A 311 15.47 -3.26 -8.57
C ALA A 311 15.93 -3.34 -10.04
N ARG A 312 15.13 -3.98 -10.91
CA ARG A 312 15.41 -4.01 -12.35
C ARG A 312 15.25 -2.62 -12.96
N ILE A 313 14.16 -1.91 -12.66
CA ILE A 313 13.90 -0.55 -13.13
C ILE A 313 15.03 0.39 -12.68
N GLY A 314 15.40 0.37 -11.40
CA GLY A 314 16.46 1.20 -10.86
C GLY A 314 17.81 1.01 -11.57
N ARG A 315 18.18 -0.24 -11.86
CA ARG A 315 19.40 -0.52 -12.66
C ARG A 315 19.33 0.02 -14.07
N THR A 316 18.19 -0.16 -14.75
CA THR A 316 18.00 0.32 -16.13
C THR A 316 18.04 1.84 -16.21
N LEU A 317 17.50 2.55 -15.21
CA LEU A 317 17.39 4.00 -15.20
C LEU A 317 18.55 4.71 -14.46
N GLY A 318 19.45 3.95 -13.83
CA GLY A 318 20.50 4.52 -12.99
C GLY A 318 19.96 5.21 -11.74
N ILE A 319 18.76 4.83 -11.26
CA ILE A 319 18.15 5.43 -10.08
C ILE A 319 18.62 4.69 -8.82
N ALA A 320 19.20 5.44 -7.90
CA ALA A 320 19.49 5.00 -6.54
C ALA A 320 18.88 5.98 -5.55
N LEU A 321 18.44 5.48 -4.38
CA LEU A 321 18.05 6.29 -3.24
C LEU A 321 19.25 6.35 -2.27
N GLU A 322 19.49 7.54 -1.74
CA GLU A 322 20.54 7.76 -0.72
C GLU A 322 20.14 7.15 0.63
#